data_bfd699aa8f33d3e2bc66e7dbaa3848e0
#
_entry.id   bfd699aa8f33d3e2bc66e7dbaa3848e0
#
_cell.length_a   1.000
_cell.length_b   1.000
_cell.length_c   1.000
_cell.angle_alpha   90.00
_cell.angle_beta   90.00
_cell.angle_gamma   90.00
#
_symmetry.space_group_name_H-M   'P 1'
#
loop_
_entity.id
_entity.type
_entity.pdbx_description
1 polymer ?
#
loop_
_entity_poly.entity_id
_entity_poly.type
_entity_poly.pdbx_seq_one_letter_code
_entity_poly.pdbx_strand_id
1 'polypeptide(L)'
;TPILNIVDVSRVKVSAAIPKRFIGDGKKRTNVKITFAVYPGEEFSGTVNYVAPTLSAVNRTFEIELVLNNKDGRLKPEMSANIEILKSSTDDAIVLPQDYIVDFGNEKYVFILENDIAVKRVVSIGGRNNNNVLINGGLNKGDKLIIEGFQSVADGDKVLVIN
;
A
#
# COMPACT_ATOMS: atom_id res chain seq x y z
N THR A 1 51.40 -13.37 -2.64
CA THR A 1 50.56 -12.66 -1.66
C THR A 1 49.81 -11.56 -2.41
N PRO A 2 48.45 -11.50 -2.36
CA PRO A 2 47.69 -10.42 -2.98
C PRO A 2 48.04 -9.10 -2.27
N ILE A 3 48.38 -8.07 -3.06
CA ILE A 3 48.81 -6.77 -2.54
C ILE A 3 47.64 -5.79 -2.44
N LEU A 4 46.53 -6.06 -3.15
CA LEU A 4 45.36 -5.19 -3.21
C LEU A 4 44.06 -6.01 -3.36
N ASN A 5 43.05 -5.64 -2.60
CA ASN A 5 41.69 -6.17 -2.72
C ASN A 5 40.76 -5.03 -3.17
N ILE A 6 40.20 -5.15 -4.37
CA ILE A 6 39.24 -4.17 -4.93
C ILE A 6 37.85 -4.71 -4.76
N VAL A 7 36.97 -3.97 -4.08
CA VAL A 7 35.57 -4.29 -3.90
C VAL A 7 34.71 -3.26 -4.61
N ASP A 8 33.90 -3.69 -5.57
CA ASP A 8 32.90 -2.84 -6.21
C ASP A 8 31.67 -2.72 -5.30
N VAL A 9 31.45 -1.53 -4.78
CA VAL A 9 30.32 -1.19 -3.91
C VAL A 9 29.26 -0.34 -4.61
N SER A 10 29.35 -0.19 -5.93
CA SER A 10 28.43 0.64 -6.73
C SER A 10 26.99 0.10 -6.75
N ARG A 11 26.82 -1.17 -6.42
CA ARG A 11 25.54 -1.84 -6.27
C ARG A 11 25.51 -2.67 -5.00
N VAL A 12 24.39 -2.61 -4.29
CA VAL A 12 24.16 -3.40 -3.08
C VAL A 12 23.03 -4.40 -3.34
N LYS A 13 23.20 -5.60 -2.83
CA LYS A 13 22.17 -6.63 -2.81
C LYS A 13 21.51 -6.62 -1.43
N VAL A 14 20.18 -6.69 -1.42
CA VAL A 14 19.38 -6.83 -0.21
C VAL A 14 18.59 -8.13 -0.34
N SER A 15 18.79 -9.04 0.63
CA SER A 15 18.01 -10.29 0.73
C SER A 15 16.82 -10.07 1.65
N ALA A 16 15.66 -10.56 1.24
CA ALA A 16 14.45 -10.49 2.04
C ALA A 16 13.62 -11.77 1.89
N ALA A 17 12.87 -12.10 2.93
CA ALA A 17 11.95 -13.23 2.94
C ALA A 17 10.52 -12.72 2.80
N ILE A 18 9.81 -13.07 1.71
CA ILE A 18 8.42 -12.69 1.49
C ILE A 18 7.47 -13.86 1.74
N PRO A 19 6.36 -13.66 2.47
CA PRO A 19 5.34 -14.68 2.66
C PRO A 19 4.74 -15.16 1.33
N LYS A 20 4.38 -16.45 1.26
CA LYS A 20 3.80 -17.09 0.06
C LYS A 20 2.66 -16.28 -0.58
N ARG A 21 1.80 -15.68 0.23
CA ARG A 21 0.65 -14.89 -0.24
C ARG A 21 1.02 -13.67 -1.09
N PHE A 22 2.27 -13.19 -1.00
CA PHE A 22 2.77 -12.03 -1.73
C PHE A 22 3.71 -12.36 -2.89
N ILE A 23 3.90 -13.65 -3.21
CA ILE A 23 4.83 -14.06 -4.27
C ILE A 23 4.43 -13.51 -5.65
N GLY A 24 3.11 -13.29 -5.87
CA GLY A 24 2.59 -12.69 -7.08
C GLY A 24 3.00 -11.23 -7.26
N ASP A 25 3.20 -10.52 -6.15
CA ASP A 25 3.55 -9.10 -6.10
C ASP A 25 5.08 -8.89 -6.20
N GLY A 26 5.87 -9.86 -5.73
CA GLY A 26 7.35 -9.84 -5.74
C GLY A 26 7.98 -10.52 -6.96
N LYS A 27 7.45 -10.30 -8.16
CA LYS A 27 8.00 -10.90 -9.40
C LYS A 27 9.36 -10.29 -9.77
N LYS A 28 10.16 -11.05 -10.51
CA LYS A 28 11.41 -10.53 -11.09
C LYS A 28 11.14 -9.26 -11.91
N ARG A 29 11.99 -8.24 -11.74
CA ARG A 29 11.89 -6.89 -12.32
C ARG A 29 10.81 -5.98 -11.70
N THR A 30 10.16 -6.39 -10.61
CA THR A 30 9.30 -5.48 -9.84
C THR A 30 10.16 -4.40 -9.19
N ASN A 31 9.77 -3.15 -9.35
CA ASN A 31 10.37 -2.04 -8.62
C ASN A 31 9.81 -2.03 -7.20
N VAL A 32 10.69 -1.80 -6.24
CA VAL A 32 10.35 -1.76 -4.83
C VAL A 32 10.92 -0.49 -4.20
N LYS A 33 10.21 0.04 -3.23
CA LYS A 33 10.66 1.13 -2.38
C LYS A 33 11.34 0.55 -1.16
N ILE A 34 12.47 1.11 -0.80
CA ILE A 34 13.29 0.63 0.30
C ILE A 34 13.64 1.81 1.18
N THR A 35 13.50 1.66 2.49
CA THR A 35 13.93 2.65 3.48
C THR A 35 14.88 2.01 4.46
N PHE A 36 15.84 2.79 4.94
CA PHE A 36 16.82 2.36 5.92
C PHE A 36 16.67 3.18 7.20
N ALA A 37 16.72 2.53 8.35
CA ALA A 37 16.60 3.21 9.63
C ALA A 37 17.69 4.30 9.85
N VAL A 38 18.85 4.12 9.24
CA VAL A 38 19.97 5.05 9.32
C VAL A 38 19.80 6.30 8.43
N TYR A 39 18.82 6.31 7.54
CA TYR A 39 18.49 7.42 6.65
C TYR A 39 17.00 7.74 6.74
N PRO A 40 16.52 8.30 7.86
CA PRO A 40 15.11 8.56 8.08
C PRO A 40 14.56 9.55 7.03
N GLY A 41 13.41 9.20 6.44
CA GLY A 41 12.76 10.02 5.43
C GLY A 41 13.34 9.90 4.01
N GLU A 42 14.43 9.17 3.80
CA GLU A 42 14.98 8.91 2.47
C GLU A 42 14.42 7.59 1.89
N GLU A 43 14.08 7.64 0.61
CA GLU A 43 13.54 6.52 -0.14
C GLU A 43 14.54 6.07 -1.21
N PHE A 44 14.84 4.79 -1.20
CA PHE A 44 15.70 4.16 -2.19
C PHE A 44 14.86 3.27 -3.09
N SER A 45 15.17 3.28 -4.38
CA SER A 45 14.52 2.39 -5.34
C SER A 45 15.40 1.17 -5.58
N GLY A 46 14.81 0.01 -5.48
CA GLY A 46 15.43 -1.27 -5.81
C GLY A 46 14.62 -2.05 -6.83
N THR A 47 15.24 -3.04 -7.42
CA THR A 47 14.57 -3.94 -8.37
C THR A 47 14.75 -5.38 -7.92
N VAL A 48 13.69 -6.17 -7.97
CA VAL A 48 13.75 -7.61 -7.70
C VAL A 48 14.56 -8.28 -8.81
N ASN A 49 15.74 -8.77 -8.46
CA ASN A 49 16.65 -9.43 -9.39
C ASN A 49 16.46 -10.95 -9.40
N TYR A 50 16.18 -11.52 -8.23
CA TYR A 50 16.02 -12.95 -8.07
C TYR A 50 14.88 -13.27 -7.10
N VAL A 51 14.16 -14.35 -7.40
CA VAL A 51 13.14 -14.94 -6.52
C VAL A 51 13.48 -16.42 -6.41
N ALA A 52 13.63 -16.92 -5.19
CA ALA A 52 13.93 -18.32 -4.98
C ALA A 52 12.79 -19.22 -5.50
N PRO A 53 13.09 -20.30 -6.22
CA PRO A 53 12.07 -21.22 -6.74
C PRO A 53 11.44 -22.08 -5.65
N THR A 54 12.07 -22.14 -4.48
CA THR A 54 11.66 -22.98 -3.36
C THR A 54 11.17 -22.17 -2.18
N LEU A 55 10.15 -22.70 -1.53
CA LEU A 55 9.61 -22.18 -0.29
C LEU A 55 10.43 -22.69 0.89
N SER A 56 10.83 -21.80 1.79
CA SER A 56 11.36 -22.22 3.09
C SER A 56 10.28 -22.96 3.88
N ALA A 57 10.56 -24.20 4.25
CA ALA A 57 9.61 -25.02 5.01
C ALA A 57 9.39 -24.49 6.45
N VAL A 58 10.38 -23.80 7.00
CA VAL A 58 10.38 -23.32 8.39
C VAL A 58 9.43 -22.14 8.57
N ASN A 59 9.56 -21.12 7.72
CA ASN A 59 8.83 -19.84 7.86
C ASN A 59 7.81 -19.61 6.75
N ARG A 60 7.67 -20.52 5.79
CA ARG A 60 6.75 -20.44 4.64
C ARG A 60 6.94 -19.16 3.81
N THR A 61 8.18 -18.75 3.62
CA THR A 61 8.57 -17.59 2.84
C THR A 61 9.40 -17.98 1.63
N PHE A 62 9.37 -17.14 0.61
CA PHE A 62 10.31 -17.16 -0.50
C PHE A 62 11.42 -16.15 -0.25
N GLU A 63 12.64 -16.49 -0.57
CA GLU A 63 13.74 -15.54 -0.57
C GLU A 63 13.75 -14.75 -1.87
N ILE A 64 13.92 -13.43 -1.76
CA ILE A 64 14.13 -12.56 -2.90
C ILE A 64 15.45 -11.81 -2.72
N GLU A 65 16.14 -11.54 -3.83
CA GLU A 65 17.24 -10.60 -3.87
C GLU A 65 16.82 -9.34 -4.61
N LEU A 66 17.09 -8.21 -4.00
CA LEU A 66 16.93 -6.88 -4.58
C LEU A 66 18.30 -6.33 -4.92
N VAL A 67 18.37 -5.56 -5.99
CA VAL A 67 19.58 -4.81 -6.36
C VAL A 67 19.26 -3.33 -6.31
N LEU A 68 20.09 -2.59 -5.57
CA LEU A 68 20.02 -1.15 -5.42
C LEU A 68 21.28 -0.50 -6.00
N ASN A 69 21.11 0.69 -6.53
CA ASN A 69 22.23 1.55 -6.93
C ASN A 69 22.83 2.19 -5.67
N ASN A 70 24.16 2.14 -5.54
CA ASN A 70 24.91 2.68 -4.42
C ASN A 70 26.17 3.43 -4.92
N LYS A 71 25.97 4.27 -5.95
CA LYS A 71 27.11 5.01 -6.56
C LYS A 71 27.81 5.94 -5.57
N ASP A 72 27.08 6.46 -4.61
CA ASP A 72 27.57 7.33 -3.54
C ASP A 72 28.25 6.55 -2.39
N GLY A 73 28.20 5.21 -2.42
CA GLY A 73 28.81 4.34 -1.41
C GLY A 73 28.20 4.45 -0.01
N ARG A 74 27.00 5.03 0.13
CA ARG A 74 26.33 5.27 1.43
C ARG A 74 25.81 4.00 2.06
N LEU A 75 25.31 3.09 1.25
CA LEU A 75 24.79 1.82 1.73
C LEU A 75 25.95 0.87 2.05
N LYS A 76 25.93 0.31 3.24
CA LYS A 76 26.96 -0.62 3.74
C LYS A 76 26.36 -2.00 4.01
N PRO A 77 27.16 -3.07 3.96
CA PRO A 77 26.73 -4.39 4.41
C PRO A 77 26.11 -4.34 5.82
N GLU A 78 25.23 -5.27 6.13
CA GLU A 78 24.57 -5.46 7.43
C GLU A 78 23.57 -4.35 7.85
N MET A 79 23.30 -3.38 6.98
CA MET A 79 22.23 -2.41 7.21
C MET A 79 20.86 -3.09 7.12
N SER A 80 20.00 -2.84 8.12
CA SER A 80 18.62 -3.27 8.08
C SER A 80 17.80 -2.36 7.17
N ALA A 81 16.97 -2.98 6.29
CA ALA A 81 16.12 -2.29 5.34
C ALA A 81 14.66 -2.68 5.52
N ASN A 82 13.76 -1.72 5.39
CA ASN A 82 12.33 -1.97 5.21
C ASN A 82 12.01 -1.93 3.72
N ILE A 83 11.30 -2.95 3.23
CA ILE A 83 10.98 -3.11 1.81
C ILE A 83 9.48 -2.97 1.64
N GLU A 84 9.06 -2.05 0.80
CA GLU A 84 7.67 -1.85 0.39
C GLU A 84 7.49 -2.30 -1.06
N ILE A 85 6.67 -3.32 -1.27
CA ILE A 85 6.31 -3.81 -2.61
C ILE A 85 4.95 -3.23 -2.96
N LEU A 86 4.91 -2.42 -4.03
CA LEU A 86 3.65 -1.88 -4.53
C LEU A 86 2.81 -3.03 -5.11
N LYS A 87 1.70 -3.31 -4.46
CA LYS A 87 0.83 -4.41 -4.85
C LYS A 87 -0.04 -4.06 -6.05
N SER A 88 -0.65 -2.89 -6.02
CA SER A 88 -1.49 -2.37 -7.09
C SER A 88 -1.58 -0.86 -7.01
N SER A 89 -1.74 -0.23 -8.15
CA SER A 89 -2.06 1.18 -8.27
C SER A 89 -3.32 1.30 -9.12
N THR A 90 -4.25 2.13 -8.70
CA THR A 90 -5.47 2.43 -9.44
C THR A 90 -5.55 3.94 -9.59
N ASP A 91 -5.49 4.40 -10.83
CA ASP A 91 -5.65 5.82 -11.14
C ASP A 91 -7.12 6.21 -10.98
N ASP A 92 -7.38 7.46 -10.59
CA ASP A 92 -8.73 8.01 -10.38
C ASP A 92 -9.60 7.24 -9.35
N ALA A 93 -8.97 6.57 -8.39
CA ALA A 93 -9.65 5.81 -7.37
C ALA A 93 -10.34 6.71 -6.34
N ILE A 94 -11.58 6.36 -5.97
CA ILE A 94 -12.24 6.96 -4.81
C ILE A 94 -11.76 6.21 -3.57
N VAL A 95 -11.16 6.95 -2.64
CA VAL A 95 -10.64 6.40 -1.39
C VAL A 95 -11.27 7.15 -0.23
N LEU A 96 -11.82 6.42 0.73
CA LEU A 96 -12.46 6.98 1.91
C LEU A 96 -11.85 6.38 3.18
N PRO A 97 -11.77 7.14 4.27
CA PRO A 97 -11.56 6.58 5.61
C PRO A 97 -12.67 5.56 5.93
N GLN A 98 -12.27 4.43 6.51
CA GLN A 98 -13.21 3.35 6.86
C GLN A 98 -14.30 3.82 7.81
N ASP A 99 -14.00 4.81 8.65
CA ASP A 99 -14.90 5.33 9.68
C ASP A 99 -16.19 5.95 9.11
N TYR A 100 -16.19 6.35 7.84
CA TYR A 100 -17.36 6.91 7.15
C TYR A 100 -18.24 5.87 6.47
N ILE A 101 -17.82 4.60 6.49
CA ILE A 101 -18.55 3.51 5.87
C ILE A 101 -19.37 2.80 6.95
N VAL A 102 -20.69 2.81 6.79
CA VAL A 102 -21.58 2.04 7.65
C VAL A 102 -21.58 0.60 7.18
N ASP A 103 -21.27 -0.31 8.11
CA ASP A 103 -21.29 -1.75 7.88
C ASP A 103 -22.52 -2.33 8.60
N PHE A 104 -23.53 -2.74 7.84
CA PHE A 104 -24.77 -3.27 8.40
C PHE A 104 -25.14 -4.58 7.71
N GLY A 105 -24.91 -5.67 8.42
CA GLY A 105 -25.15 -7.01 7.90
C GLY A 105 -24.29 -7.35 6.69
N ASN A 106 -24.92 -7.53 5.54
CA ASN A 106 -24.22 -7.82 4.28
C ASN A 106 -24.00 -6.59 3.40
N GLU A 107 -24.45 -5.42 3.83
CA GLU A 107 -24.34 -4.17 3.05
C GLU A 107 -23.35 -3.21 3.67
N LYS A 108 -22.57 -2.57 2.82
CA LYS A 108 -21.73 -1.45 3.18
C LYS A 108 -22.21 -0.22 2.42
N TYR A 109 -22.47 0.84 3.14
CA TYR A 109 -23.00 2.05 2.53
C TYR A 109 -22.42 3.31 3.17
N VAL A 110 -22.58 4.39 2.47
CA VAL A 110 -22.28 5.75 2.95
C VAL A 110 -23.51 6.63 2.74
N PHE A 111 -23.55 7.78 3.40
CA PHE A 111 -24.53 8.81 3.08
C PHE A 111 -23.91 9.92 2.25
N ILE A 112 -24.55 10.26 1.15
CA ILE A 112 -24.18 11.42 0.32
C ILE A 112 -25.28 12.49 0.41
N LEU A 113 -24.90 13.73 0.16
CA LEU A 113 -25.82 14.85 0.11
C LEU A 113 -26.28 15.10 -1.33
N GLU A 114 -27.56 14.97 -1.59
CA GLU A 114 -28.21 15.33 -2.85
C GLU A 114 -29.39 16.28 -2.56
N ASN A 115 -29.33 17.51 -3.06
CA ASN A 115 -30.42 18.52 -2.91
C ASN A 115 -30.87 18.69 -1.44
N ASP A 116 -29.93 18.83 -0.50
CA ASP A 116 -30.15 18.95 0.94
C ASP A 116 -30.84 17.72 1.58
N ILE A 117 -30.79 16.59 0.91
CA ILE A 117 -31.30 15.32 1.38
C ILE A 117 -30.15 14.32 1.53
N ALA A 118 -30.15 13.58 2.61
CA ALA A 118 -29.24 12.47 2.79
C ALA A 118 -29.70 11.24 1.98
N VAL A 119 -28.86 10.76 1.12
CA VAL A 119 -29.13 9.59 0.28
C VAL A 119 -28.19 8.46 0.62
N LYS A 120 -28.74 7.31 0.98
CA LYS A 120 -27.99 6.08 1.22
C LYS A 120 -27.42 5.58 -0.09
N ARG A 121 -26.09 5.41 -0.17
CA ARG A 121 -25.39 4.80 -1.32
C ARG A 121 -24.67 3.53 -0.90
N VAL A 122 -25.12 2.41 -1.41
CA VAL A 122 -24.44 1.13 -1.23
C VAL A 122 -23.13 1.16 -2.01
N VAL A 123 -22.03 0.81 -1.35
CA VAL A 123 -20.68 0.85 -1.93
C VAL A 123 -20.05 -0.53 -1.98
N SER A 124 -19.31 -0.81 -3.04
CA SER A 124 -18.47 -1.99 -3.13
C SER A 124 -17.03 -1.61 -2.73
N ILE A 125 -16.49 -2.37 -1.78
CA ILE A 125 -15.16 -2.14 -1.21
C ILE A 125 -14.13 -2.95 -1.99
N GLY A 126 -13.02 -2.31 -2.31
CA GLY A 126 -11.83 -2.91 -2.88
C GLY A 126 -10.73 -3.19 -1.85
N GLY A 127 -9.50 -2.76 -2.16
CA GLY A 127 -8.35 -2.88 -1.28
C GLY A 127 -8.42 -1.93 -0.06
N ARG A 128 -7.66 -2.28 0.97
CA ARG A 128 -7.46 -1.41 2.15
C ARG A 128 -5.99 -1.04 2.27
N ASN A 129 -5.75 0.18 2.69
CA ASN A 129 -4.43 0.67 3.05
C ASN A 129 -4.54 1.52 4.32
N ASN A 130 -4.02 0.99 5.44
CA ASN A 130 -4.22 1.55 6.77
C ASN A 130 -5.71 1.74 7.09
N ASN A 131 -6.13 2.97 7.43
CA ASN A 131 -7.53 3.33 7.71
C ASN A 131 -8.33 3.69 6.45
N ASN A 132 -7.70 3.69 5.28
CA ASN A 132 -8.33 4.05 4.02
C ASN A 132 -8.81 2.82 3.25
N VAL A 133 -9.96 2.96 2.61
CA VAL A 133 -10.61 1.91 1.83
C VAL A 133 -10.84 2.40 0.41
N LEU A 134 -10.44 1.59 -0.55
CA LEU A 134 -10.72 1.81 -1.97
C LEU A 134 -12.20 1.47 -2.25
N ILE A 135 -12.91 2.38 -2.89
CA ILE A 135 -14.28 2.17 -3.35
C ILE A 135 -14.24 1.78 -4.82
N ASN A 136 -14.70 0.55 -5.12
CA ASN A 136 -14.76 0.04 -6.48
C ASN A 136 -16.05 0.40 -7.22
N GLY A 137 -17.08 0.86 -6.50
CA GLY A 137 -18.36 1.22 -7.10
C GLY A 137 -19.34 1.75 -6.06
N GLY A 138 -20.41 2.39 -6.54
CA GLY A 138 -21.44 3.00 -5.71
C GLY A 138 -21.25 4.50 -5.48
N LEU A 139 -20.10 5.07 -5.78
CA LEU A 139 -19.83 6.51 -5.70
C LEU A 139 -19.26 7.03 -7.02
N ASN A 140 -19.50 8.29 -7.29
CA ASN A 140 -18.94 9.02 -8.41
C ASN A 140 -18.03 10.15 -7.90
N LYS A 141 -17.09 10.56 -8.74
CA LYS A 141 -16.25 11.72 -8.47
C LYS A 141 -17.12 12.99 -8.41
N GLY A 142 -17.07 13.68 -7.28
CA GLY A 142 -17.88 14.87 -7.03
C GLY A 142 -19.08 14.65 -6.11
N ASP A 143 -19.40 13.41 -5.76
CA ASP A 143 -20.40 13.12 -4.72
C ASP A 143 -19.97 13.77 -3.39
N LYS A 144 -20.92 14.42 -2.70
CA LYS A 144 -20.67 15.06 -1.40
C LYS A 144 -20.99 14.08 -0.28
N LEU A 145 -19.96 13.58 0.38
CA LEU A 145 -20.09 12.64 1.48
C LEU A 145 -20.50 13.36 2.77
N ILE A 146 -21.47 12.79 3.50
CA ILE A 146 -21.82 13.25 4.84
C ILE A 146 -20.84 12.56 5.82
N ILE A 147 -19.96 13.34 6.42
CA ILE A 147 -18.89 12.84 7.29
C ILE A 147 -19.18 13.03 8.79
N GLU A 148 -20.08 13.95 9.13
CA GLU A 148 -20.53 14.17 10.50
C GLU A 148 -22.04 13.95 10.63
N GLY A 149 -22.48 13.39 11.75
CA GLY A 149 -23.90 13.13 12.02
C GLY A 149 -24.52 11.97 11.23
N PHE A 150 -23.80 11.32 10.32
CA PHE A 150 -24.32 10.24 9.47
C PHE A 150 -24.85 9.04 10.25
N GLN A 151 -24.42 8.85 11.50
CA GLN A 151 -24.91 7.76 12.37
C GLN A 151 -26.36 7.97 12.84
N SER A 152 -26.86 9.21 12.79
CA SER A 152 -28.19 9.60 13.23
C SER A 152 -29.13 9.95 12.07
N VAL A 153 -28.65 9.77 10.83
CA VAL A 153 -29.37 10.16 9.62
C VAL A 153 -29.97 8.91 8.95
N ALA A 154 -31.21 9.00 8.50
CA ALA A 154 -31.84 7.99 7.67
C ALA A 154 -31.88 8.42 6.19
N ASP A 155 -32.11 7.43 5.31
CA ASP A 155 -32.27 7.69 3.88
C ASP A 155 -33.49 8.58 3.62
N GLY A 156 -33.31 9.67 2.93
CA GLY A 156 -34.35 10.66 2.66
C GLY A 156 -34.47 11.81 3.66
N ASP A 157 -33.69 11.82 4.73
CA ASP A 157 -33.71 12.89 5.72
C ASP A 157 -33.15 14.21 5.15
N LYS A 158 -33.80 15.32 5.53
CA LYS A 158 -33.26 16.65 5.25
C LYS A 158 -32.09 16.94 6.18
N VAL A 159 -30.98 17.37 5.61
CA VAL A 159 -29.77 17.72 6.34
C VAL A 159 -29.36 19.16 6.06
N LEU A 160 -28.86 19.83 7.10
CA LEU A 160 -28.29 21.16 6.98
C LEU A 160 -26.76 21.03 6.96
N VAL A 161 -26.13 21.63 5.96
CA VAL A 161 -24.67 21.71 5.89
C VAL A 161 -24.21 22.82 6.84
N ILE A 162 -23.45 22.46 7.85
CA ILE A 162 -22.77 23.39 8.75
C ILE A 162 -21.35 23.56 8.21
N ASN A 163 -21.00 24.77 7.79
CA ASN A 163 -19.63 25.09 7.33
C ASN A 163 -18.72 25.39 8.51
#